data_014daae67eb2f663c5c5952cd26ebfa5
#
_entry.id   014daae67eb2f663c5c5952cd26ebfa5
#
_cell.length_a   1.000
_cell.length_b   1.000
_cell.length_c   1.000
_cell.angle_alpha   90.00
_cell.angle_beta   90.00
_cell.angle_gamma   90.00
#
_symmetry.space_group_name_H-M   'P 1'
#
loop_
_entity.id
_entity.type
_entity.pdbx_description
1 polymer ?
#
loop_
_entity_poly.entity_id
_entity_poly.type
_entity_poly.pdbx_seq_one_letter_code
_entity_poly.pdbx_strand_id
1 'polypeptide(L)'
;MPNNDDENPSCIDVREDDLLALSAPVLSALLHDHTTGKHIFWATHDYESLGAAYDYHAEMLPRLITGENGMVIRPRVLKTKAEQTDRSKDMAEVFTPAWVVKKMVDYVDIDVGIRCLELTCGEAPFLASRYDATTGQPIAIGERVGVLDRKLRLVNSRQLTDEDWLEQVRLAFQTTYGYEWQGDSLLLARENLLYTFADYYEDRHGRQPDTVLLQEFAEIIAWNLWQMDGLTYRIPREKQEQQPQAQLSFFDEAPAQPLAPLCIIKDWQRGKTIKVNDIKKRQTKNQNIMKFDVIIGNPPYQEEVEGSSDSAIYNYFMDEAYKNGEKVELITPARFLFNAGKTPKEWNKKILSDKNLKVLFYEGDSSKVFTNTDIKGGVAITYRDINRLLGPIGVFSPYNEIRTISDKLMSVTKNKNITSLIYLQNRFNLDKLYSDYPDFKSIISSNGKERRIVSSSFEKITAFTANAEDESDVRILGLIANKRLYKWIQRQYIEDNGNLDSYKVLLPKSNGRGELGEVLSTPIIAYPNTGYTQSFIGFGAFCDESEAENMLKYIKSKFVRIALGILKITQDNPPERWKYVPLQDFTSSSDIDWSKSIAEIDEQLFVKYGLDDEEKNFIRTKVKEML
;
A
#
# COMPACT_ATOMS: atom_id res chain seq x y z
N MET A 1 -34.17 -29.83 15.99
CA MET A 1 -33.30 -28.74 15.61
C MET A 1 -34.03 -27.43 15.86
N PRO A 2 -33.69 -26.62 16.83
CA PRO A 2 -34.19 -25.27 16.96
C PRO A 2 -33.20 -24.34 16.26
N ASN A 3 -33.73 -23.48 15.40
CA ASN A 3 -33.06 -22.34 14.81
C ASN A 3 -32.69 -21.37 15.92
N ASN A 4 -31.40 -21.10 16.07
CA ASN A 4 -30.88 -19.98 16.82
C ASN A 4 -30.55 -18.87 15.82
N ASP A 5 -31.56 -18.15 15.40
CA ASP A 5 -31.42 -16.94 14.59
C ASP A 5 -32.21 -15.83 15.28
N ASP A 6 -31.71 -15.32 16.38
CA ASP A 6 -32.18 -14.06 16.99
C ASP A 6 -31.06 -13.48 17.89
N GLU A 7 -29.84 -13.30 17.37
CA GLU A 7 -28.94 -12.29 17.90
C GLU A 7 -29.25 -10.97 17.15
N ASN A 8 -29.98 -10.13 17.85
CA ASN A 8 -30.56 -8.89 17.38
C ASN A 8 -29.46 -7.88 16.94
N PRO A 9 -29.29 -7.55 15.65
CA PRO A 9 -28.31 -6.55 15.21
C PRO A 9 -28.61 -5.13 15.69
N SER A 10 -29.73 -4.91 16.36
CA SER A 10 -30.18 -3.60 16.85
C SER A 10 -29.37 -3.01 18.00
N CYS A 11 -28.35 -3.73 18.52
CA CYS A 11 -27.57 -3.26 19.69
C CYS A 11 -26.37 -2.38 19.31
N ILE A 12 -25.94 -2.34 18.04
CA ILE A 12 -24.79 -1.57 17.58
C ILE A 12 -25.16 -0.26 16.89
N ASP A 13 -26.34 -0.22 16.30
CA ASP A 13 -26.86 0.96 15.62
C ASP A 13 -27.44 1.94 16.64
N VAL A 14 -26.89 3.14 16.64
CA VAL A 14 -27.42 4.26 17.41
C VAL A 14 -28.41 4.98 16.53
N ARG A 15 -29.69 4.88 16.86
CA ARG A 15 -30.72 5.55 16.08
C ARG A 15 -30.75 7.03 16.41
N GLU A 16 -30.73 7.85 15.38
CA GLU A 16 -30.88 9.29 15.51
C GLU A 16 -32.25 9.66 16.11
N ASP A 17 -33.27 8.80 15.98
CA ASP A 17 -34.55 8.93 16.66
C ASP A 17 -34.40 8.85 18.19
N ASP A 18 -33.57 7.96 18.71
CA ASP A 18 -33.31 7.81 20.14
C ASP A 18 -32.57 9.04 20.68
N LEU A 19 -31.60 9.56 19.91
CA LEU A 19 -30.91 10.81 20.24
C LEU A 19 -31.86 12.01 20.22
N LEU A 20 -32.72 12.10 19.22
CA LEU A 20 -33.73 13.15 19.10
C LEU A 20 -34.73 13.09 20.27
N ALA A 21 -35.20 11.88 20.62
CA ALA A 21 -36.11 11.66 21.75
C ALA A 21 -35.44 12.02 23.10
N LEU A 22 -34.14 11.73 23.23
CA LEU A 22 -33.36 12.07 24.42
C LEU A 22 -33.14 13.58 24.52
N SER A 23 -32.67 14.22 23.45
CA SER A 23 -32.43 15.67 23.41
C SER A 23 -32.16 16.16 21.98
N ALA A 24 -33.07 16.94 21.41
CA ALA A 24 -32.84 17.59 20.12
C ALA A 24 -31.55 18.44 20.03
N PRO A 25 -31.15 19.19 21.08
CA PRO A 25 -29.84 19.88 21.12
C PRO A 25 -28.63 18.98 20.96
N VAL A 26 -28.66 17.74 21.49
CA VAL A 26 -27.55 16.77 21.35
C VAL A 26 -27.38 16.36 19.88
N LEU A 27 -28.46 15.95 19.22
CA LEU A 27 -28.40 15.59 17.80
C LEU A 27 -27.95 16.80 16.94
N SER A 28 -28.47 18.00 17.23
CA SER A 28 -28.05 19.21 16.52
C SER A 28 -26.56 19.52 16.73
N ALA A 29 -26.01 19.30 17.90
CA ALA A 29 -24.58 19.47 18.18
C ALA A 29 -23.73 18.45 17.39
N LEU A 30 -24.15 17.18 17.32
CA LEU A 30 -23.45 16.16 16.53
C LEU A 30 -23.47 16.44 15.03
N LEU A 31 -24.50 17.09 14.52
CA LEU A 31 -24.60 17.50 13.11
C LEU A 31 -23.86 18.80 12.80
N HIS A 32 -23.48 19.59 13.81
CA HIS A 32 -22.90 20.91 13.58
C HIS A 32 -21.48 20.84 12.97
N ASP A 33 -21.25 21.67 11.93
CA ASP A 33 -19.92 21.93 11.37
C ASP A 33 -19.46 23.36 11.73
N HIS A 34 -18.46 23.44 12.59
CA HIS A 34 -17.90 24.70 13.07
C HIS A 34 -17.18 25.53 12.00
N THR A 35 -16.81 24.92 10.85
CA THR A 35 -16.16 25.63 9.74
C THR A 35 -17.16 26.46 8.95
N THR A 36 -18.30 25.89 8.67
CA THR A 36 -19.36 26.53 7.86
C THR A 36 -20.40 27.24 8.71
N GLY A 37 -20.52 26.87 10.00
CA GLY A 37 -21.59 27.31 10.89
C GLY A 37 -22.96 26.69 10.56
N LYS A 38 -23.00 25.63 9.76
CA LYS A 38 -24.16 24.87 9.32
C LYS A 38 -24.08 23.44 9.83
N HIS A 39 -24.96 22.57 9.38
CA HIS A 39 -24.80 21.13 9.55
C HIS A 39 -23.73 20.58 8.59
N ILE A 40 -23.18 19.41 8.92
CA ILE A 40 -22.40 18.60 7.99
C ILE A 40 -23.28 18.26 6.78
N PHE A 41 -22.66 17.98 5.66
CA PHE A 41 -23.40 17.61 4.44
C PHE A 41 -23.05 16.18 4.00
N TRP A 42 -23.84 15.62 3.10
CA TRP A 42 -23.73 14.20 2.74
C TRP A 42 -22.36 13.81 2.20
N ALA A 43 -21.81 14.59 1.28
CA ALA A 43 -20.51 14.36 0.63
C ALA A 43 -20.34 12.92 0.08
N THR A 44 -21.44 12.31 -0.33
CA THR A 44 -21.53 11.01 -0.98
C THR A 44 -22.73 10.96 -1.92
N HIS A 45 -22.65 10.16 -2.99
CA HIS A 45 -23.75 9.96 -3.95
C HIS A 45 -24.71 8.84 -3.55
N ASP A 46 -24.43 8.11 -2.47
CA ASP A 46 -25.18 6.91 -2.06
C ASP A 46 -26.68 7.16 -1.80
N TYR A 47 -27.03 8.39 -1.43
CA TYR A 47 -28.37 8.76 -1.01
C TYR A 47 -29.14 9.62 -2.02
N GLU A 48 -28.55 9.99 -3.15
CA GLU A 48 -29.16 10.89 -4.15
C GLU A 48 -30.47 10.35 -4.74
N SER A 49 -30.62 9.01 -4.78
CA SER A 49 -31.86 8.36 -5.21
C SER A 49 -33.06 8.69 -4.31
N LEU A 50 -32.84 9.20 -3.09
CA LEU A 50 -33.88 9.64 -2.16
C LEU A 50 -34.38 11.07 -2.44
N GLY A 51 -33.73 11.79 -3.36
CA GLY A 51 -34.11 13.12 -3.81
C GLY A 51 -33.14 14.24 -3.48
N ALA A 52 -33.34 15.43 -4.00
CA ALA A 52 -32.42 16.57 -3.94
C ALA A 52 -32.00 17.02 -2.52
N ALA A 53 -32.76 16.67 -1.48
CA ALA A 53 -32.35 16.94 -0.09
C ALA A 53 -31.18 16.02 0.38
N TYR A 54 -30.86 14.98 -0.38
CA TYR A 54 -29.80 14.02 -0.15
C TYR A 54 -28.65 14.15 -1.15
N ASP A 55 -28.65 15.21 -1.97
CA ASP A 55 -27.57 15.49 -2.91
C ASP A 55 -26.23 15.67 -2.17
N TYR A 56 -25.15 15.41 -2.88
CA TYR A 56 -23.78 15.47 -2.36
C TYR A 56 -23.50 16.73 -1.50
N HIS A 57 -23.97 17.91 -1.91
CA HIS A 57 -23.75 19.19 -1.21
C HIS A 57 -24.89 19.60 -0.27
N ALA A 58 -25.92 18.77 -0.12
CA ALA A 58 -27.04 19.08 0.76
C ALA A 58 -26.68 18.87 2.24
N GLU A 59 -27.17 19.75 3.13
CA GLU A 59 -26.98 19.62 4.57
C GLU A 59 -27.75 18.44 5.14
N MET A 60 -27.13 17.68 6.03
CA MET A 60 -27.78 16.61 6.79
C MET A 60 -28.68 17.21 7.88
N LEU A 61 -29.96 17.33 7.57
CA LEU A 61 -30.93 17.90 8.52
C LEU A 61 -31.59 16.78 9.35
N PRO A 62 -31.88 16.99 10.65
CA PRO A 62 -32.50 15.97 11.50
C PRO A 62 -33.70 15.27 10.87
N ARG A 63 -34.62 16.00 10.23
CA ARG A 63 -35.80 15.42 9.57
C ARG A 63 -35.50 14.44 8.42
N LEU A 64 -34.28 14.46 7.86
CA LEU A 64 -33.85 13.57 6.77
C LEU A 64 -33.31 12.22 7.29
N ILE A 65 -33.04 12.13 8.58
CA ILE A 65 -32.42 10.99 9.23
C ILE A 65 -33.19 10.47 10.44
N THR A 66 -34.41 11.02 10.70
CA THR A 66 -35.28 10.63 11.81
C THR A 66 -36.69 10.35 11.33
N GLY A 67 -37.53 9.74 12.15
CA GLY A 67 -38.92 9.38 11.83
C GLY A 67 -38.99 8.28 10.77
N GLU A 68 -39.72 8.53 9.69
CA GLU A 68 -39.79 7.59 8.56
C GLU A 68 -38.42 7.32 7.91
N ASN A 69 -37.47 8.23 8.08
CA ASN A 69 -36.12 8.16 7.53
C ASN A 69 -35.09 7.63 8.55
N GLY A 70 -35.47 7.22 9.76
CA GLY A 70 -34.58 6.80 10.84
C GLY A 70 -33.75 5.53 10.56
N MET A 71 -33.83 4.97 9.35
CA MET A 71 -33.02 3.86 8.88
C MET A 71 -32.11 4.21 7.69
N VAL A 72 -32.03 5.48 7.34
CA VAL A 72 -31.23 5.95 6.20
C VAL A 72 -29.74 5.82 6.51
N ILE A 73 -29.30 6.27 7.68
CA ILE A 73 -27.93 6.11 8.14
C ILE A 73 -27.82 4.81 8.91
N ARG A 74 -26.86 4.01 8.57
CA ARG A 74 -26.59 2.72 9.22
C ARG A 74 -25.09 2.45 9.25
N PRO A 75 -24.57 1.84 10.33
CA PRO A 75 -23.21 1.31 10.35
C PRO A 75 -22.95 0.45 9.11
N ARG A 76 -21.73 0.53 8.57
CA ARG A 76 -21.38 -0.18 7.33
C ARG A 76 -21.66 -1.68 7.41
N VAL A 77 -21.43 -2.28 8.56
CA VAL A 77 -21.65 -3.72 8.75
C VAL A 77 -23.11 -4.12 8.54
N LEU A 78 -24.04 -3.20 8.71
CA LEU A 78 -25.48 -3.39 8.45
C LEU A 78 -25.90 -3.05 7.01
N LYS A 79 -25.00 -2.46 6.21
CA LYS A 79 -25.23 -2.20 4.78
C LYS A 79 -25.10 -3.50 3.98
N THR A 80 -25.81 -3.61 2.87
CA THR A 80 -25.71 -4.78 1.99
C THR A 80 -24.32 -4.96 1.40
N LYS A 81 -23.96 -6.17 0.96
CA LYS A 81 -22.67 -6.43 0.30
C LYS A 81 -22.45 -5.60 -0.96
N ALA A 82 -23.52 -5.27 -1.69
CA ALA A 82 -23.45 -4.42 -2.86
C ALA A 82 -23.05 -2.99 -2.47
N GLU A 83 -23.76 -2.37 -1.52
CA GLU A 83 -23.44 -1.04 -0.98
C GLU A 83 -22.02 -0.97 -0.44
N GLN A 84 -21.56 -2.00 0.32
CA GLN A 84 -20.19 -2.06 0.83
C GLN A 84 -19.14 -2.14 -0.30
N THR A 85 -19.45 -2.86 -1.39
CA THR A 85 -18.52 -3.03 -2.51
C THR A 85 -18.42 -1.74 -3.33
N ASP A 86 -19.53 -1.06 -3.56
CA ASP A 86 -19.56 0.19 -4.32
C ASP A 86 -18.79 1.28 -3.55
N ARG A 87 -19.02 1.46 -2.26
CA ARG A 87 -18.24 2.39 -1.42
C ARG A 87 -16.75 2.06 -1.37
N SER A 88 -16.39 0.77 -1.37
CA SER A 88 -14.98 0.37 -1.40
C SER A 88 -14.30 0.71 -2.72
N LYS A 89 -15.03 0.71 -3.83
CA LYS A 89 -14.51 1.12 -5.15
C LYS A 89 -14.43 2.64 -5.25
N ASP A 90 -15.53 3.34 -4.99
CA ASP A 90 -15.66 4.76 -5.25
C ASP A 90 -14.86 5.62 -4.26
N MET A 91 -14.82 5.21 -2.99
CA MET A 91 -14.21 5.97 -1.90
C MET A 91 -12.99 5.29 -1.28
N ALA A 92 -12.55 4.14 -1.80
CA ALA A 92 -11.47 3.32 -1.24
C ALA A 92 -11.66 2.99 0.26
N GLU A 93 -12.91 2.86 0.70
CA GLU A 93 -13.29 2.65 2.09
C GLU A 93 -13.01 1.20 2.51
N VAL A 94 -12.04 1.00 3.40
CA VAL A 94 -11.64 -0.31 3.94
C VAL A 94 -11.70 -0.26 5.45
N PHE A 95 -12.65 -0.98 6.06
CA PHE A 95 -12.82 -1.00 7.52
C PHE A 95 -11.82 -1.91 8.21
N THR A 96 -11.31 -1.44 9.34
CA THR A 96 -10.24 -2.11 10.07
C THR A 96 -10.80 -3.01 11.17
N PRO A 97 -10.50 -4.33 11.15
CA PRO A 97 -10.93 -5.25 12.19
C PRO A 97 -10.38 -4.86 13.56
N ALA A 98 -11.13 -5.14 14.63
CA ALA A 98 -10.75 -4.77 15.99
C ALA A 98 -9.40 -5.35 16.43
N TRP A 99 -9.00 -6.55 15.95
CA TRP A 99 -7.69 -7.12 16.25
C TRP A 99 -6.52 -6.33 15.65
N VAL A 100 -6.73 -5.71 14.47
CA VAL A 100 -5.73 -4.81 13.84
C VAL A 100 -5.64 -3.52 14.64
N VAL A 101 -6.81 -2.92 14.97
CA VAL A 101 -6.88 -1.74 15.84
C VAL A 101 -6.12 -1.99 17.14
N LYS A 102 -6.41 -3.13 17.81
CA LYS A 102 -5.71 -3.52 19.02
C LYS A 102 -4.19 -3.59 18.83
N LYS A 103 -3.75 -4.26 17.76
CA LYS A 103 -2.33 -4.42 17.46
C LYS A 103 -1.62 -3.08 17.27
N MET A 104 -2.26 -2.12 16.63
CA MET A 104 -1.72 -0.78 16.40
C MET A 104 -1.75 0.05 17.70
N VAL A 105 -2.89 0.12 18.38
CA VAL A 105 -3.01 0.92 19.61
C VAL A 105 -2.17 0.35 20.77
N ASP A 106 -1.91 -0.97 20.82
CA ASP A 106 -0.99 -1.58 21.80
C ASP A 106 0.46 -1.12 21.65
N TYR A 107 0.85 -0.65 20.47
CA TYR A 107 2.21 -0.20 20.21
C TYR A 107 2.45 1.26 20.63
N VAL A 108 1.39 2.02 20.87
CA VAL A 108 1.44 3.42 21.26
C VAL A 108 1.23 3.57 22.77
N ASP A 109 2.12 4.30 23.44
CA ASP A 109 1.92 4.67 24.85
C ASP A 109 0.79 5.70 24.94
N ILE A 110 -0.34 5.31 25.50
CA ILE A 110 -1.52 6.16 25.65
C ILE A 110 -1.57 6.71 27.07
N ASP A 111 -1.65 8.04 27.19
CA ASP A 111 -2.03 8.77 28.40
C ASP A 111 -3.19 9.70 28.08
N VAL A 112 -3.92 10.15 29.10
CA VAL A 112 -5.15 10.96 28.98
C VAL A 112 -4.92 12.23 28.17
N GLY A 113 -3.78 12.92 28.38
CA GLY A 113 -3.43 14.17 27.72
C GLY A 113 -2.80 14.06 26.34
N ILE A 114 -2.55 12.84 25.83
CA ILE A 114 -1.95 12.64 24.50
C ILE A 114 -2.93 13.07 23.42
N ARG A 115 -2.48 13.97 22.53
CA ARG A 115 -3.24 14.41 21.35
C ARG A 115 -3.12 13.36 20.25
N CYS A 116 -4.19 12.62 20.06
CA CYS A 116 -4.27 11.58 19.04
C CYS A 116 -5.20 12.01 17.91
N LEU A 117 -4.76 11.81 16.66
CA LEU A 117 -5.55 12.01 15.46
C LEU A 117 -5.74 10.68 14.72
N GLU A 118 -6.98 10.29 14.48
CA GLU A 118 -7.33 9.28 13.49
C GLU A 118 -7.59 9.96 12.15
N LEU A 119 -6.78 9.61 11.12
CA LEU A 119 -7.04 10.14 9.78
C LEU A 119 -8.05 9.28 9.04
N THR A 120 -8.94 9.97 8.26
CA THR A 120 -10.00 9.30 7.49
C THR A 120 -10.72 8.27 8.34
N CYS A 121 -11.32 8.78 9.43
CA CYS A 121 -11.70 7.94 10.56
C CYS A 121 -12.89 6.99 10.28
N GLY A 122 -13.65 7.18 9.19
CA GLY A 122 -14.87 6.40 8.96
C GLY A 122 -15.79 6.49 10.18
N GLU A 123 -16.12 5.34 10.79
CA GLU A 123 -16.88 5.23 12.04
C GLU A 123 -16.01 5.33 13.31
N ALA A 124 -14.75 5.78 13.18
CA ALA A 124 -13.74 6.00 14.22
C ALA A 124 -13.32 4.75 15.02
N PRO A 125 -13.02 3.60 14.40
CA PRO A 125 -12.68 2.37 15.11
C PRO A 125 -11.36 2.46 15.91
N PHE A 126 -10.41 3.33 15.52
CA PHE A 126 -9.18 3.54 16.27
C PHE A 126 -9.37 4.46 17.48
N LEU A 127 -10.43 5.27 17.50
CA LEU A 127 -10.75 6.12 18.65
C LEU A 127 -11.67 5.41 19.62
N ALA A 128 -12.79 4.84 19.14
CA ALA A 128 -13.81 4.20 19.96
C ALA A 128 -14.23 2.86 19.34
N SER A 129 -14.08 1.77 20.07
CA SER A 129 -14.37 0.41 19.59
C SER A 129 -15.53 -0.22 20.35
N ARG A 130 -16.74 0.32 20.20
CA ARG A 130 -17.96 -0.24 20.80
C ARG A 130 -18.34 -1.59 20.18
N TYR A 131 -18.00 -1.77 18.93
CA TYR A 131 -18.18 -2.99 18.15
C TYR A 131 -17.02 -3.17 17.15
N ASP A 132 -16.85 -4.37 16.65
CA ASP A 132 -15.92 -4.62 15.54
C ASP A 132 -16.54 -4.14 14.23
N ALA A 133 -15.92 -3.17 13.58
CA ALA A 133 -16.43 -2.51 12.37
C ALA A 133 -16.55 -3.46 11.15
N THR A 134 -16.00 -4.67 11.21
CA THR A 134 -16.05 -5.66 10.12
C THR A 134 -17.09 -6.76 10.35
N THR A 135 -17.38 -7.08 11.61
CA THR A 135 -18.29 -8.18 11.99
C THR A 135 -19.58 -7.70 12.65
N GLY A 136 -19.60 -6.47 13.17
CA GLY A 136 -20.69 -5.93 13.94
C GLY A 136 -20.81 -6.51 15.37
N GLN A 137 -19.83 -7.33 15.80
CA GLN A 137 -19.89 -7.90 17.14
C GLN A 137 -19.62 -6.83 18.20
N PRO A 138 -20.51 -6.65 19.19
CA PRO A 138 -20.29 -5.74 20.30
C PRO A 138 -19.04 -6.11 21.08
N ILE A 139 -18.30 -5.11 21.55
CA ILE A 139 -17.09 -5.28 22.37
C ILE A 139 -17.40 -4.80 23.80
N ALA A 140 -17.23 -5.68 24.78
CA ALA A 140 -17.43 -5.35 26.17
C ALA A 140 -16.50 -4.20 26.61
N ILE A 141 -16.98 -3.30 27.46
CA ILE A 141 -16.28 -2.05 27.84
C ILE A 141 -14.83 -2.30 28.32
N GLY A 142 -14.60 -3.39 29.06
CA GLY A 142 -13.27 -3.79 29.53
C GLY A 142 -12.32 -4.26 28.42
N GLU A 143 -12.85 -4.68 27.27
CA GLU A 143 -12.11 -5.25 26.14
C GLU A 143 -11.94 -4.26 24.97
N ARG A 144 -12.61 -3.11 25.02
CA ARG A 144 -12.51 -2.08 23.99
C ARG A 144 -11.06 -1.61 23.82
N VAL A 145 -10.66 -1.37 22.59
CA VAL A 145 -9.25 -1.19 22.21
C VAL A 145 -8.92 0.20 21.66
N GLY A 146 -9.93 1.03 21.38
CA GLY A 146 -9.73 2.37 20.84
C GLY A 146 -8.91 3.29 21.76
N VAL A 147 -8.32 4.33 21.19
CA VAL A 147 -7.49 5.30 21.95
C VAL A 147 -8.30 5.98 23.05
N LEU A 148 -9.52 6.43 22.73
CA LEU A 148 -10.41 7.05 23.71
C LEU A 148 -10.85 6.04 24.78
N ASP A 149 -11.17 4.81 24.38
CA ASP A 149 -11.49 3.73 25.33
C ASP A 149 -10.36 3.52 26.35
N ARG A 150 -9.10 3.53 25.90
CA ARG A 150 -7.95 3.39 26.80
C ARG A 150 -7.78 4.57 27.73
N LYS A 151 -7.94 5.79 27.22
CA LYS A 151 -7.91 7.01 28.04
C LYS A 151 -8.97 6.96 29.13
N LEU A 152 -10.21 6.64 28.79
CA LEU A 152 -11.33 6.58 29.74
C LEU A 152 -11.14 5.45 30.76
N ARG A 153 -10.62 4.29 30.36
CA ARG A 153 -10.28 3.21 31.27
C ARG A 153 -9.16 3.60 32.24
N LEU A 154 -8.15 4.35 31.78
CA LEU A 154 -7.14 4.92 32.67
C LEU A 154 -7.76 5.87 33.69
N VAL A 155 -8.71 6.73 33.28
CA VAL A 155 -9.42 7.63 34.17
C VAL A 155 -10.27 6.85 35.17
N ASN A 156 -11.05 5.85 34.73
CA ASN A 156 -11.88 5.01 35.60
C ASN A 156 -11.07 4.19 36.62
N SER A 157 -9.82 3.85 36.29
CA SER A 157 -8.93 3.13 37.21
C SER A 157 -8.35 3.98 38.35
N ARG A 158 -8.47 5.30 38.27
CA ARG A 158 -7.92 6.25 39.26
C ARG A 158 -8.94 6.51 40.37
N GLN A 159 -8.44 6.72 41.58
CA GLN A 159 -9.27 7.18 42.71
C GLN A 159 -9.42 8.71 42.62
N LEU A 160 -10.45 9.15 41.92
CA LEU A 160 -10.75 10.56 41.69
C LEU A 160 -12.11 10.91 42.33
N THR A 161 -12.26 12.19 42.71
CA THR A 161 -13.59 12.75 42.98
C THR A 161 -14.39 12.81 41.66
N ASP A 162 -15.70 12.96 41.74
CA ASP A 162 -16.55 13.04 40.53
C ASP A 162 -16.19 14.26 39.68
N GLU A 163 -15.82 15.38 40.32
CA GLU A 163 -15.41 16.60 39.64
C GLU A 163 -14.06 16.42 38.92
N ASP A 164 -13.04 15.89 39.61
CA ASP A 164 -11.73 15.60 39.01
C ASP A 164 -11.85 14.54 37.90
N TRP A 165 -12.72 13.53 38.09
CA TRP A 165 -12.98 12.51 37.09
C TRP A 165 -13.53 13.14 35.80
N LEU A 166 -14.56 13.99 35.93
CA LEU A 166 -15.17 14.66 34.78
C LEU A 166 -14.18 15.59 34.07
N GLU A 167 -13.29 16.28 34.80
CA GLU A 167 -12.22 17.08 34.22
C GLU A 167 -11.26 16.24 33.40
N GLN A 168 -10.83 15.07 33.91
CA GLN A 168 -9.97 14.14 33.18
C GLN A 168 -10.66 13.54 31.96
N VAL A 169 -11.96 13.25 32.03
CA VAL A 169 -12.74 12.80 30.88
C VAL A 169 -12.84 13.89 29.81
N ARG A 170 -13.10 15.16 30.22
CA ARG A 170 -13.06 16.29 29.26
C ARG A 170 -11.71 16.37 28.57
N LEU A 171 -10.60 16.26 29.29
CA LEU A 171 -9.26 16.26 28.72
C LEU A 171 -9.07 15.11 27.72
N ALA A 172 -9.56 13.89 28.04
CA ALA A 172 -9.50 12.74 27.15
C ALA A 172 -10.19 13.04 25.81
N PHE A 173 -11.39 13.62 25.84
CA PHE A 173 -12.12 14.00 24.63
C PHE A 173 -11.46 15.16 23.88
N GLN A 174 -11.03 16.22 24.60
CA GLN A 174 -10.37 17.39 24.02
C GLN A 174 -9.03 17.09 23.34
N THR A 175 -8.44 15.94 23.64
CA THR A 175 -7.18 15.47 23.05
C THR A 175 -7.35 14.30 22.07
N THR A 176 -8.58 13.99 21.69
CA THR A 176 -8.94 12.94 20.73
C THR A 176 -9.58 13.57 19.50
N TYR A 177 -8.97 13.37 18.33
CA TYR A 177 -9.31 14.04 17.07
C TYR A 177 -9.50 13.04 15.94
N GLY A 178 -10.33 13.40 14.97
CA GLY A 178 -10.51 12.67 13.73
C GLY A 178 -11.00 13.56 12.60
N TYR A 179 -10.88 13.10 11.37
CA TYR A 179 -11.55 13.72 10.23
C TYR A 179 -12.07 12.67 9.27
N GLU A 180 -13.20 13.00 8.65
CA GLU A 180 -13.85 12.15 7.67
C GLU A 180 -14.38 13.01 6.53
N TRP A 181 -14.42 12.41 5.33
CA TRP A 181 -14.97 13.06 4.14
C TRP A 181 -16.50 12.99 4.11
N GLN A 182 -17.05 11.77 4.29
CA GLN A 182 -18.47 11.48 4.16
C GLN A 182 -19.24 11.85 5.42
N GLY A 183 -20.38 12.51 5.24
CA GLY A 183 -21.17 13.00 6.36
C GLY A 183 -21.82 11.89 7.18
N ASP A 184 -22.31 10.82 6.54
CA ASP A 184 -22.91 9.68 7.23
C ASP A 184 -21.91 8.96 8.12
N SER A 185 -20.71 8.65 7.61
CA SER A 185 -19.64 8.03 8.38
C SER A 185 -19.15 8.93 9.52
N LEU A 186 -19.06 10.23 9.27
CA LEU A 186 -18.70 11.20 10.30
C LEU A 186 -19.74 11.28 11.43
N LEU A 187 -21.04 11.25 11.10
CA LEU A 187 -22.10 11.23 12.13
C LEU A 187 -21.97 9.97 12.98
N LEU A 188 -21.87 8.79 12.36
CA LEU A 188 -21.67 7.52 13.06
C LEU A 188 -20.42 7.54 13.97
N ALA A 189 -19.31 8.15 13.52
CA ALA A 189 -18.13 8.34 14.34
C ALA A 189 -18.41 9.21 15.58
N ARG A 190 -19.10 10.33 15.39
CA ARG A 190 -19.48 11.23 16.49
C ARG A 190 -20.40 10.56 17.49
N GLU A 191 -21.37 9.79 17.03
CA GLU A 191 -22.27 8.98 17.86
C GLU A 191 -21.50 7.92 18.63
N ASN A 192 -20.59 7.18 17.99
CA ASN A 192 -19.74 6.20 18.64
C ASN A 192 -18.94 6.82 19.80
N LEU A 193 -18.38 8.01 19.62
CA LEU A 193 -17.68 8.70 20.72
C LEU A 193 -18.63 9.14 21.81
N LEU A 194 -19.81 9.69 21.49
CA LEU A 194 -20.78 10.14 22.49
C LEU A 194 -21.28 8.98 23.35
N TYR A 195 -21.63 7.85 22.72
CA TYR A 195 -22.08 6.66 23.48
C TYR A 195 -20.92 5.99 24.23
N THR A 196 -19.68 6.12 23.74
CA THR A 196 -18.50 5.72 24.54
C THR A 196 -18.42 6.55 25.82
N PHE A 197 -18.69 7.85 25.78
CA PHE A 197 -18.81 8.65 27.00
C PHE A 197 -19.90 8.12 27.93
N ALA A 198 -21.10 7.88 27.42
CA ALA A 198 -22.23 7.41 28.21
C ALA A 198 -21.94 6.04 28.87
N ASP A 199 -21.35 5.11 28.12
CA ASP A 199 -20.99 3.77 28.60
C ASP A 199 -19.96 3.85 29.76
N TYR A 200 -18.89 4.65 29.65
CA TYR A 200 -17.87 4.81 30.70
C TYR A 200 -18.37 5.64 31.88
N TYR A 201 -19.32 6.54 31.67
CA TYR A 201 -20.00 7.26 32.74
C TYR A 201 -20.88 6.31 33.55
N GLU A 202 -21.66 5.46 32.87
CA GLU A 202 -22.48 4.43 33.53
C GLU A 202 -21.64 3.40 34.28
N ASP A 203 -20.54 2.95 33.68
CA ASP A 203 -19.56 2.04 34.33
C ASP A 203 -19.02 2.63 35.65
N ARG A 204 -18.79 3.94 35.69
CA ARG A 204 -18.28 4.63 36.88
C ARG A 204 -19.33 4.94 37.91
N HIS A 205 -20.52 5.45 37.48
CA HIS A 205 -21.51 6.05 38.38
C HIS A 205 -22.77 5.19 38.58
N GLY A 206 -22.92 4.07 37.82
CA GLY A 206 -24.09 3.20 37.86
C GLY A 206 -25.38 3.86 37.35
N ARG A 207 -25.27 4.93 36.59
CA ARG A 207 -26.40 5.65 35.98
C ARG A 207 -25.96 6.35 34.69
N GLN A 208 -26.91 6.61 33.83
CA GLN A 208 -26.66 7.40 32.59
C GLN A 208 -26.34 8.88 32.90
N PRO A 209 -25.51 9.53 32.06
CA PRO A 209 -25.30 10.97 32.14
C PRO A 209 -26.58 11.74 31.85
N ASP A 210 -26.71 12.93 32.41
CA ASP A 210 -27.83 13.82 32.08
C ASP A 210 -27.64 14.48 30.68
N THR A 211 -28.71 15.09 30.17
CA THR A 211 -28.72 15.69 28.85
C THR A 211 -27.78 16.90 28.72
N VAL A 212 -27.47 17.59 29.82
CA VAL A 212 -26.54 18.73 29.82
C VAL A 212 -25.12 18.24 29.58
N LEU A 213 -24.72 17.18 30.26
CA LEU A 213 -23.43 16.53 30.05
C LEU A 213 -23.32 15.96 28.64
N LEU A 214 -24.35 15.26 28.16
CA LEU A 214 -24.37 14.72 26.79
C LEU A 214 -24.20 15.84 25.75
N GLN A 215 -24.87 16.97 25.93
CA GLN A 215 -24.72 18.13 25.03
C GLN A 215 -23.31 18.71 25.10
N GLU A 216 -22.72 18.85 26.28
CA GLU A 216 -21.34 19.31 26.45
C GLU A 216 -20.35 18.41 25.65
N PHE A 217 -20.47 17.07 25.80
CA PHE A 217 -19.58 16.16 25.10
C PHE A 217 -19.85 16.10 23.60
N ALA A 218 -21.10 16.20 23.16
CA ALA A 218 -21.44 16.34 21.75
C ALA A 218 -20.77 17.57 21.10
N GLU A 219 -20.75 18.69 21.79
CA GLU A 219 -20.06 19.92 21.34
C GLU A 219 -18.53 19.72 21.27
N ILE A 220 -17.91 19.06 22.25
CA ILE A 220 -16.48 18.74 22.22
C ILE A 220 -16.16 17.83 21.02
N ILE A 221 -16.97 16.80 20.79
CA ILE A 221 -16.84 15.85 19.69
C ILE A 221 -16.98 16.58 18.34
N ALA A 222 -17.99 17.43 18.17
CA ALA A 222 -18.17 18.20 16.94
C ALA A 222 -17.00 19.15 16.63
N TRP A 223 -16.31 19.68 17.65
CA TRP A 223 -15.08 20.46 17.49
C TRP A 223 -13.87 19.62 17.09
N ASN A 224 -13.84 18.33 17.38
CA ASN A 224 -12.67 17.47 17.24
C ASN A 224 -12.77 16.46 16.11
N LEU A 225 -13.99 16.11 15.67
CA LEU A 225 -14.22 15.28 14.49
C LEU A 225 -14.74 16.16 13.35
N TRP A 226 -13.92 16.39 12.33
CA TRP A 226 -14.22 17.35 11.26
C TRP A 226 -14.67 16.67 9.97
N GLN A 227 -15.58 17.33 9.26
CA GLN A 227 -15.81 17.01 7.86
C GLN A 227 -14.71 17.68 7.02
N MET A 228 -13.76 16.91 6.51
CA MET A 228 -12.56 17.49 5.91
C MET A 228 -11.90 16.57 4.88
N ASP A 229 -11.45 17.15 3.76
CA ASP A 229 -10.47 16.53 2.88
C ASP A 229 -9.08 16.55 3.55
N GLY A 230 -8.57 15.39 3.89
CA GLY A 230 -7.32 15.22 4.63
C GLY A 230 -6.05 15.67 3.89
N LEU A 231 -6.10 15.85 2.57
CA LEU A 231 -4.97 16.31 1.75
C LEU A 231 -4.98 17.83 1.53
N THR A 232 -6.17 18.42 1.39
CA THR A 232 -6.31 19.86 1.16
C THR A 232 -6.65 20.66 2.42
N TYR A 233 -7.13 19.98 3.48
CA TYR A 233 -7.62 20.56 4.75
C TYR A 233 -8.83 21.48 4.58
N ARG A 234 -9.61 21.22 3.57
CA ARG A 234 -10.78 21.98 3.21
C ARG A 234 -12.03 21.15 3.41
N ILE A 235 -13.17 21.83 3.47
CA ILE A 235 -14.46 21.17 3.34
C ILE A 235 -14.46 20.37 2.03
N PRO A 236 -14.90 19.10 2.03
CA PRO A 236 -14.94 18.27 0.84
C PRO A 236 -15.76 18.88 -0.30
N ARG A 237 -15.26 18.76 -1.53
CA ARG A 237 -15.98 19.13 -2.75
C ARG A 237 -15.92 17.99 -3.75
N GLU A 238 -16.92 17.89 -4.57
CA GLU A 238 -16.96 16.91 -5.65
C GLU A 238 -15.73 17.02 -6.58
N LYS A 239 -15.17 15.88 -7.02
CA LYS A 239 -13.91 15.83 -7.78
C LYS A 239 -13.92 16.60 -9.09
N GLN A 240 -15.08 16.72 -9.76
CA GLN A 240 -15.23 17.48 -11.00
C GLN A 240 -14.95 18.98 -10.84
N GLU A 241 -15.06 19.51 -9.62
CA GLU A 241 -14.76 20.91 -9.31
C GLU A 241 -13.27 21.13 -8.95
N GLN A 242 -12.49 20.05 -8.80
CA GLN A 242 -11.07 20.08 -8.42
C GLN A 242 -10.11 20.00 -9.61
N GLN A 243 -10.49 20.45 -10.83
CA GLN A 243 -9.58 20.41 -11.97
C GLN A 243 -8.20 20.96 -11.62
N PRO A 244 -7.11 20.18 -11.84
CA PRO A 244 -5.78 20.67 -11.57
C PRO A 244 -5.48 21.88 -12.47
N GLN A 245 -4.82 22.89 -11.89
CA GLN A 245 -4.26 24.04 -12.63
C GLN A 245 -3.13 23.60 -13.59
N ALA A 246 -3.39 22.69 -14.50
CA ALA A 246 -2.45 22.25 -15.51
C ALA A 246 -3.12 22.34 -16.89
N GLN A 247 -2.79 23.40 -17.56
CA GLN A 247 -3.12 23.81 -18.93
C GLN A 247 -4.16 24.94 -19.01
N LEU A 248 -3.74 26.12 -18.57
CA LEU A 248 -4.30 27.35 -19.07
C LEU A 248 -4.03 27.44 -20.58
N SER A 249 -5.04 27.19 -21.40
CA SER A 249 -5.07 27.75 -22.74
C SER A 249 -5.22 29.26 -22.59
N PHE A 250 -4.44 30.02 -23.34
CA PHE A 250 -4.29 31.48 -23.23
C PHE A 250 -5.57 32.28 -23.59
N PHE A 251 -6.75 31.66 -23.68
CA PHE A 251 -7.96 32.31 -24.25
C PHE A 251 -9.28 32.08 -23.51
N ASP A 252 -9.33 31.34 -22.37
CA ASP A 252 -10.55 31.17 -21.60
C ASP A 252 -10.32 31.56 -20.13
N GLU A 253 -10.59 32.81 -19.78
CA GLU A 253 -10.81 33.26 -18.39
C GLU A 253 -12.24 32.87 -17.95
N ALA A 254 -12.50 31.60 -17.69
CA ALA A 254 -13.61 31.24 -16.82
C ALA A 254 -13.25 31.72 -15.40
N PRO A 255 -14.13 32.46 -14.69
CA PRO A 255 -13.84 32.92 -13.34
C PRO A 255 -13.53 31.72 -12.46
N ALA A 256 -12.31 31.68 -11.90
CA ALA A 256 -11.90 30.61 -10.99
C ALA A 256 -12.91 30.54 -9.84
N GLN A 257 -13.61 29.40 -9.73
CA GLN A 257 -14.54 29.20 -8.64
C GLN A 257 -13.82 29.36 -7.29
N PRO A 258 -14.43 30.02 -6.30
CA PRO A 258 -13.79 30.22 -5.00
C PRO A 258 -13.49 28.87 -4.35
N LEU A 259 -12.26 28.67 -3.92
CA LEU A 259 -11.84 27.46 -3.21
C LEU A 259 -12.71 27.24 -1.96
N ALA A 260 -13.06 25.97 -1.66
CA ALA A 260 -13.74 25.62 -0.42
C ALA A 260 -13.01 26.19 0.82
N PRO A 261 -13.73 26.54 1.89
CA PRO A 261 -13.12 27.10 3.09
C PRO A 261 -12.17 26.07 3.74
N LEU A 262 -11.09 26.58 4.33
CA LEU A 262 -10.19 25.78 5.16
C LEU A 262 -10.88 25.44 6.48
N CYS A 263 -10.79 24.18 6.90
CA CYS A 263 -11.37 23.74 8.16
C CYS A 263 -10.77 24.46 9.36
N ILE A 264 -11.61 24.70 10.35
CA ILE A 264 -11.28 25.36 11.62
C ILE A 264 -11.20 24.28 12.70
N ILE A 265 -10.11 24.27 13.46
CA ILE A 265 -9.91 23.38 14.61
C ILE A 265 -9.82 24.18 15.89
N LYS A 266 -10.17 23.57 17.02
CA LYS A 266 -10.05 24.15 18.35
C LYS A 266 -8.78 23.66 19.06
N ASP A 267 -7.91 24.60 19.41
CA ASP A 267 -6.80 24.34 20.33
C ASP A 267 -7.32 24.54 21.76
N TRP A 268 -7.70 23.46 22.42
CA TRP A 268 -8.30 23.46 23.74
C TRP A 268 -7.33 24.00 24.82
N GLN A 269 -6.03 23.72 24.69
CA GLN A 269 -5.03 24.19 25.65
C GLN A 269 -4.88 25.72 25.64
N ARG A 270 -5.12 26.34 24.48
CA ARG A 270 -5.01 27.78 24.30
C ARG A 270 -6.36 28.51 24.25
N GLY A 271 -7.45 27.76 24.22
CA GLY A 271 -8.80 28.29 24.08
C GLY A 271 -9.03 29.05 22.76
N LYS A 272 -8.30 28.71 21.68
CA LYS A 272 -8.33 29.44 20.40
C LYS A 272 -8.73 28.53 19.25
N THR A 273 -9.41 29.12 18.27
CA THR A 273 -9.67 28.49 16.98
C THR A 273 -8.54 28.81 15.99
N ILE A 274 -8.13 27.81 15.20
CA ILE A 274 -7.02 27.91 14.26
C ILE A 274 -7.49 27.33 12.91
N LYS A 275 -7.16 27.99 11.80
CA LYS A 275 -7.31 27.38 10.48
C LYS A 275 -6.21 26.34 10.28
N VAL A 276 -6.56 25.15 9.81
CA VAL A 276 -5.62 24.03 9.66
C VAL A 276 -4.39 24.41 8.83
N ASN A 277 -4.52 25.26 7.81
CA ASN A 277 -3.38 25.70 6.99
C ASN A 277 -2.42 26.68 7.70
N ASP A 278 -2.83 27.33 8.76
CA ASP A 278 -1.92 28.16 9.56
C ASP A 278 -0.92 27.30 10.33
N ILE A 279 -1.20 26.01 10.47
CA ILE A 279 -0.25 25.00 10.93
C ILE A 279 0.93 24.91 9.95
N LYS A 280 0.71 24.95 8.63
CA LYS A 280 1.79 24.86 7.61
C LYS A 280 2.66 26.11 7.49
N LYS A 281 2.08 27.30 7.55
CA LYS A 281 2.80 28.57 7.33
C LYS A 281 3.77 28.93 8.45
N ARG A 282 3.57 28.41 9.65
CA ARG A 282 4.36 28.74 10.85
C ARG A 282 5.54 27.83 11.11
N GLN A 283 5.73 26.74 10.31
CA GLN A 283 6.91 25.89 10.40
C GLN A 283 8.24 26.61 10.07
N THR A 284 8.18 27.79 9.46
CA THR A 284 9.37 28.59 9.11
C THR A 284 9.78 29.62 10.19
N LYS A 285 9.00 29.80 11.26
CA LYS A 285 9.34 30.72 12.38
C LYS A 285 8.95 30.05 13.69
N ASN A 286 9.90 29.57 14.46
CA ASN A 286 9.93 29.13 15.88
C ASN A 286 8.66 29.42 16.74
N GLN A 287 7.45 29.12 16.28
CA GLN A 287 6.22 29.26 17.05
C GLN A 287 5.60 27.86 17.20
N ASN A 288 5.42 27.43 18.46
CA ASN A 288 4.77 26.19 18.86
C ASN A 288 3.40 26.04 18.18
N ILE A 289 3.33 25.15 17.21
CA ILE A 289 2.12 24.79 16.47
C ILE A 289 1.52 23.56 17.13
N MET A 290 0.19 23.41 17.05
CA MET A 290 -0.48 22.20 17.45
C MET A 290 -0.01 21.04 16.57
N LYS A 291 0.92 20.23 17.07
CA LYS A 291 1.26 18.92 16.51
C LYS A 291 0.49 17.85 17.26
N PHE A 292 0.19 16.75 16.57
CA PHE A 292 -0.36 15.57 17.22
C PHE A 292 0.79 14.73 17.78
N ASP A 293 0.64 14.28 19.00
CA ASP A 293 1.62 13.39 19.62
C ASP A 293 1.58 12.01 18.94
N VAL A 294 0.36 11.60 18.51
CA VAL A 294 0.12 10.37 17.78
C VAL A 294 -0.83 10.62 16.61
N ILE A 295 -0.49 10.08 15.45
CA ILE A 295 -1.41 9.93 14.32
C ILE A 295 -1.53 8.44 14.01
N ILE A 296 -2.76 7.94 13.92
CA ILE A 296 -3.07 6.54 13.66
C ILE A 296 -4.17 6.44 12.59
N GLY A 297 -4.21 5.34 11.84
CA GLY A 297 -5.33 5.13 10.92
C GLY A 297 -5.04 4.19 9.77
N ASN A 298 -6.08 4.04 8.95
CA ASN A 298 -6.10 3.28 7.70
C ASN A 298 -6.49 4.25 6.56
N PRO A 299 -5.53 4.95 5.93
CA PRO A 299 -5.85 5.92 4.88
C PRO A 299 -6.37 5.23 3.61
N PRO A 300 -7.13 5.92 2.74
CA PRO A 300 -7.56 5.39 1.45
C PRO A 300 -6.36 5.01 0.58
N TYR A 301 -6.46 3.86 -0.13
CA TYR A 301 -5.32 3.24 -0.80
C TYR A 301 -5.09 3.76 -2.21
N GLN A 302 -6.16 3.99 -2.93
CA GLN A 302 -6.13 4.39 -4.34
C GLN A 302 -7.29 5.32 -4.67
N GLU A 303 -7.16 6.00 -5.78
CA GLU A 303 -8.17 6.85 -6.37
C GLU A 303 -8.44 6.41 -7.80
N GLU A 304 -9.71 6.28 -8.16
CA GLU A 304 -10.09 6.04 -9.55
C GLU A 304 -9.78 7.25 -10.42
N VAL A 305 -9.18 6.99 -11.58
CA VAL A 305 -8.86 8.00 -12.59
C VAL A 305 -9.55 7.61 -13.89
N GLU A 306 -10.50 8.41 -14.37
CA GLU A 306 -11.22 8.16 -15.61
C GLU A 306 -10.25 7.86 -16.78
N GLY A 307 -10.48 6.73 -17.46
CA GLY A 307 -9.71 6.33 -18.65
C GLY A 307 -8.29 5.82 -18.38
N SER A 308 -7.88 5.69 -17.13
CA SER A 308 -6.58 5.14 -16.74
C SER A 308 -6.68 4.15 -15.58
N SER A 309 -5.59 3.46 -15.27
CA SER A 309 -5.52 2.61 -14.09
C SER A 309 -5.43 3.47 -12.82
N ASP A 310 -6.16 3.09 -11.75
CA ASP A 310 -6.18 3.78 -10.45
C ASP A 310 -4.83 4.29 -9.99
N SER A 311 -4.80 5.44 -9.32
CA SER A 311 -3.61 6.06 -8.77
C SER A 311 -3.46 5.72 -7.28
N ALA A 312 -2.24 5.52 -6.80
CA ALA A 312 -1.98 5.38 -5.38
C ALA A 312 -2.08 6.74 -4.68
N ILE A 313 -2.84 6.83 -3.58
CA ILE A 313 -2.97 8.07 -2.79
C ILE A 313 -2.49 7.93 -1.34
N TYR A 314 -2.38 6.71 -0.81
CA TYR A 314 -1.94 6.50 0.58
C TYR A 314 -0.57 7.11 0.89
N ASN A 315 0.32 7.21 -0.09
CA ASN A 315 1.62 7.84 0.05
C ASN A 315 1.52 9.36 0.37
N TYR A 316 0.50 10.05 -0.13
CA TYR A 316 0.25 11.46 0.21
C TYR A 316 -0.25 11.59 1.65
N PHE A 317 -1.15 10.69 2.10
CA PHE A 317 -1.59 10.64 3.50
C PHE A 317 -0.44 10.31 4.45
N MET A 318 0.46 9.39 4.08
CA MET A 318 1.68 9.12 4.85
C MET A 318 2.55 10.37 4.99
N ASP A 319 2.81 11.08 3.88
CA ASP A 319 3.62 12.31 3.90
C ASP A 319 2.96 13.41 4.76
N GLU A 320 1.62 13.57 4.70
CA GLU A 320 0.91 14.54 5.54
C GLU A 320 0.93 14.14 7.03
N ALA A 321 0.72 12.86 7.34
CA ALA A 321 0.83 12.36 8.70
C ALA A 321 2.24 12.59 9.28
N TYR A 322 3.29 12.34 8.51
CA TYR A 322 4.68 12.54 8.95
C TYR A 322 5.07 14.01 9.16
N LYS A 323 4.35 14.95 8.55
CA LYS A 323 4.52 16.39 8.81
C LYS A 323 3.87 16.83 10.12
N ASN A 324 2.72 16.24 10.45
CA ASN A 324 1.83 16.72 11.51
C ASN A 324 1.91 15.89 12.81
N GLY A 325 2.46 14.66 12.76
CA GLY A 325 2.58 13.77 13.92
C GLY A 325 4.01 13.58 14.39
N GLU A 326 4.17 13.40 15.70
CA GLU A 326 5.45 12.97 16.28
C GLU A 326 5.63 11.46 16.14
N LYS A 327 4.62 10.69 16.51
CA LYS A 327 4.50 9.25 16.30
C LYS A 327 3.40 9.01 15.28
N VAL A 328 3.66 8.23 14.26
CA VAL A 328 2.69 7.92 13.20
C VAL A 328 2.63 6.44 12.97
N GLU A 329 1.46 5.85 13.09
CA GLU A 329 1.20 4.44 12.85
C GLU A 329 0.08 4.26 11.84
N LEU A 330 0.40 3.69 10.69
CA LEU A 330 -0.55 3.54 9.58
C LEU A 330 -0.53 2.11 9.04
N ILE A 331 -1.72 1.60 8.68
CA ILE A 331 -1.84 0.40 7.88
C ILE A 331 -2.08 0.79 6.43
N THR A 332 -1.25 0.27 5.52
CA THR A 332 -1.25 0.66 4.10
C THR A 332 -0.93 -0.52 3.21
N PRO A 333 -1.19 -0.43 1.87
CA PRO A 333 -0.65 -1.40 0.92
C PRO A 333 0.86 -1.51 1.02
N ALA A 334 1.38 -2.75 1.03
CA ALA A 334 2.79 -3.03 1.30
C ALA A 334 3.70 -2.98 0.06
N ARG A 335 3.17 -2.74 -1.15
CA ARG A 335 3.95 -2.83 -2.40
C ARG A 335 5.15 -1.88 -2.45
N PHE A 336 5.06 -0.70 -1.81
CA PHE A 336 6.17 0.25 -1.75
C PHE A 336 7.39 -0.33 -1.01
N LEU A 337 7.20 -1.21 -0.03
CA LEU A 337 8.28 -1.89 0.69
C LEU A 337 9.19 -2.69 -0.24
N PHE A 338 8.64 -3.18 -1.34
CA PHE A 338 9.34 -3.94 -2.37
C PHE A 338 9.77 -3.06 -3.56
N ASN A 339 9.71 -1.74 -3.42
CA ASN A 339 9.94 -0.78 -4.50
C ASN A 339 9.08 -1.06 -5.74
N ALA A 340 7.85 -1.48 -5.51
CA ALA A 340 6.84 -1.83 -6.52
C ALA A 340 5.54 -1.06 -6.28
N GLY A 341 4.60 -1.18 -7.24
CA GLY A 341 3.32 -0.49 -7.15
C GLY A 341 3.30 0.81 -7.95
N LYS A 342 2.27 1.63 -7.69
CA LYS A 342 2.00 2.88 -8.42
C LYS A 342 2.56 4.12 -7.72
N THR A 343 3.19 3.97 -6.55
CA THR A 343 3.87 5.06 -5.86
C THR A 343 5.14 5.50 -6.60
N PRO A 344 5.48 6.80 -6.61
CA PRO A 344 6.68 7.29 -7.27
C PRO A 344 7.96 6.63 -6.73
N LYS A 345 8.88 6.23 -7.60
CA LYS A 345 10.13 5.54 -7.22
C LYS A 345 10.99 6.36 -6.26
N GLU A 346 11.05 7.67 -6.44
CA GLU A 346 11.80 8.57 -5.56
C GLU A 346 11.16 8.63 -4.16
N TRP A 347 9.84 8.58 -4.09
CA TRP A 347 9.12 8.48 -2.82
C TRP A 347 9.43 7.16 -2.12
N ASN A 348 9.38 6.03 -2.83
CA ASN A 348 9.74 4.72 -2.26
C ASN A 348 11.16 4.75 -1.70
N LYS A 349 12.13 5.29 -2.45
CA LYS A 349 13.52 5.41 -2.01
C LYS A 349 13.64 6.27 -0.75
N LYS A 350 12.95 7.42 -0.68
CA LYS A 350 12.89 8.30 0.48
C LYS A 350 12.37 7.54 1.71
N ILE A 351 11.22 6.87 1.57
CA ILE A 351 10.56 6.16 2.68
C ILE A 351 11.41 4.97 3.17
N LEU A 352 11.94 4.16 2.26
CA LEU A 352 12.77 3.00 2.62
C LEU A 352 14.11 3.41 3.26
N SER A 353 14.56 4.66 3.05
CA SER A 353 15.78 5.23 3.65
C SER A 353 15.52 5.98 4.96
N ASP A 354 14.26 6.17 5.35
CA ASP A 354 13.92 6.89 6.59
C ASP A 354 14.36 6.08 7.81
N LYS A 355 15.28 6.66 8.61
CA LYS A 355 15.86 6.02 9.80
C LYS A 355 14.92 6.02 11.00
N ASN A 356 13.81 6.74 10.92
CA ASN A 356 12.82 6.87 11.97
C ASN A 356 11.61 5.95 11.74
N LEU A 357 11.59 5.20 10.63
CA LEU A 357 10.49 4.37 10.19
C LEU A 357 10.82 2.87 10.29
N LYS A 358 9.88 2.07 10.78
CA LYS A 358 9.96 0.60 10.72
C LYS A 358 8.64 -0.04 10.35
N VAL A 359 8.70 -1.29 9.91
CA VAL A 359 7.53 -2.14 9.69
C VAL A 359 7.27 -2.93 10.97
N LEU A 360 6.04 -2.81 11.52
CA LEU A 360 5.59 -3.57 12.70
C LEU A 360 4.94 -4.88 12.33
N PHE A 361 4.24 -4.89 11.19
CA PHE A 361 3.48 -6.05 10.72
C PHE A 361 3.43 -6.04 9.19
N TYR A 362 3.47 -7.21 8.62
CA TYR A 362 3.28 -7.45 7.19
C TYR A 362 2.47 -8.72 6.98
N GLU A 363 1.45 -8.67 6.13
CA GLU A 363 0.73 -9.82 5.64
C GLU A 363 0.62 -9.75 4.10
N GLY A 364 1.18 -10.75 3.44
CA GLY A 364 1.22 -10.82 1.97
C GLY A 364 -0.13 -11.14 1.33
N ASP A 365 -0.97 -11.83 2.07
CA ASP A 365 -2.35 -12.15 1.68
C ASP A 365 -3.31 -11.21 2.41
N SER A 366 -3.70 -10.12 1.72
CA SER A 366 -4.56 -9.09 2.32
C SER A 366 -5.93 -9.63 2.77
N SER A 367 -6.42 -10.72 2.21
CA SER A 367 -7.70 -11.32 2.60
C SER A 367 -7.74 -11.84 4.04
N LYS A 368 -6.55 -12.11 4.63
CA LYS A 368 -6.41 -12.48 6.04
C LYS A 368 -6.55 -11.28 6.99
N VAL A 369 -6.43 -10.07 6.47
CA VAL A 369 -6.56 -8.83 7.25
C VAL A 369 -7.88 -8.15 6.93
N PHE A 370 -8.20 -8.01 5.67
CA PHE A 370 -9.41 -7.35 5.18
C PHE A 370 -10.21 -8.34 4.33
N THR A 371 -11.29 -8.85 4.88
CA THR A 371 -12.19 -9.75 4.15
C THR A 371 -12.74 -9.07 2.90
N ASN A 372 -12.75 -9.79 1.78
CA ASN A 372 -13.25 -9.34 0.47
C ASN A 372 -12.37 -8.28 -0.25
N THR A 373 -11.11 -8.12 0.14
CA THR A 373 -10.18 -7.23 -0.57
C THR A 373 -8.99 -8.01 -1.15
N ASP A 374 -8.65 -7.75 -2.42
CA ASP A 374 -7.42 -8.27 -3.06
C ASP A 374 -6.42 -7.12 -3.23
N ILE A 375 -5.63 -6.86 -2.21
CA ILE A 375 -4.56 -5.86 -2.25
C ILE A 375 -3.27 -6.57 -2.64
N LYS A 376 -2.93 -6.50 -3.92
CA LYS A 376 -1.71 -7.14 -4.45
C LYS A 376 -0.46 -6.67 -3.74
N GLY A 377 0.32 -7.61 -3.23
CA GLY A 377 1.52 -7.35 -2.43
C GLY A 377 1.26 -7.22 -0.94
N GLY A 378 0.00 -7.41 -0.52
CA GLY A 378 -0.39 -7.43 0.88
C GLY A 378 -0.46 -6.06 1.53
N VAL A 379 -0.55 -6.06 2.85
CA VAL A 379 -0.64 -4.87 3.70
C VAL A 379 0.44 -4.85 4.76
N ALA A 380 0.80 -3.66 5.20
CA ALA A 380 1.79 -3.47 6.26
C ALA A 380 1.35 -2.40 7.25
N ILE A 381 1.64 -2.64 8.53
CA ILE A 381 1.59 -1.62 9.56
C ILE A 381 2.99 -1.03 9.68
N THR A 382 3.09 0.26 9.49
CA THR A 382 4.34 1.02 9.64
C THR A 382 4.24 1.95 10.85
N TYR A 383 5.36 2.09 11.55
CA TYR A 383 5.50 3.01 12.68
C TYR A 383 6.68 3.94 12.44
N ARG A 384 6.45 5.23 12.58
CA ARG A 384 7.46 6.27 12.52
C ARG A 384 7.45 7.09 13.80
N ASP A 385 8.65 7.33 14.36
CA ASP A 385 8.84 8.16 15.54
C ASP A 385 9.97 9.16 15.26
N ILE A 386 9.64 10.44 15.18
CA ILE A 386 10.60 11.49 14.85
C ILE A 386 11.75 11.60 15.87
N ASN A 387 11.51 11.15 17.10
CA ASN A 387 12.44 11.24 18.21
C ASN A 387 13.32 9.98 18.37
N ARG A 388 13.09 8.92 17.56
CA ARG A 388 13.79 7.64 17.68
C ARG A 388 14.43 7.21 16.38
N LEU A 389 15.71 6.84 16.43
CA LEU A 389 16.40 6.17 15.33
C LEU A 389 16.09 4.67 15.38
N LEU A 390 15.29 4.20 14.43
CA LEU A 390 14.87 2.80 14.32
C LEU A 390 15.68 2.02 13.28
N GLY A 391 16.49 2.74 12.47
CA GLY A 391 17.23 2.22 11.32
C GLY A 391 16.37 2.20 10.05
N PRO A 392 17.00 2.35 8.87
CA PRO A 392 16.27 2.34 7.61
C PRO A 392 15.69 0.95 7.33
N ILE A 393 14.53 0.89 6.67
CA ILE A 393 13.94 -0.39 6.19
C ILE A 393 14.86 -1.02 5.13
N GLY A 394 15.41 -0.19 4.23
CA GLY A 394 16.30 -0.66 3.16
C GLY A 394 15.58 -1.61 2.20
N VAL A 395 16.09 -2.82 2.09
CA VAL A 395 15.44 -3.92 1.36
C VAL A 395 14.54 -4.68 2.33
N PHE A 396 13.23 -4.57 2.13
CA PHE A 396 12.27 -5.24 2.99
C PHE A 396 12.16 -6.73 2.66
N SER A 397 12.16 -7.55 3.68
CA SER A 397 11.74 -8.96 3.62
C SER A 397 10.94 -9.32 4.87
N PRO A 398 9.90 -10.16 4.74
CA PRO A 398 9.17 -10.70 5.89
C PRO A 398 9.97 -11.73 6.71
N TYR A 399 11.11 -12.19 6.19
CA TYR A 399 11.98 -13.19 6.81
C TYR A 399 13.28 -12.55 7.31
N ASN A 400 13.64 -12.79 8.57
CA ASN A 400 14.88 -12.28 9.15
C ASN A 400 16.12 -12.84 8.43
N GLU A 401 16.07 -14.13 8.05
CA GLU A 401 17.14 -14.82 7.35
C GLU A 401 17.45 -14.15 6.00
N ILE A 402 16.43 -13.65 5.29
CA ILE A 402 16.64 -12.91 4.05
C ILE A 402 17.38 -11.59 4.30
N ARG A 403 17.07 -10.91 5.41
CA ARG A 403 17.75 -9.67 5.75
C ARG A 403 19.24 -9.93 6.04
N THR A 404 19.54 -10.92 6.87
CA THR A 404 20.93 -11.26 7.21
C THR A 404 21.72 -11.76 5.98
N ILE A 405 21.12 -12.61 5.14
CA ILE A 405 21.69 -13.04 3.86
C ILE A 405 21.92 -11.82 2.94
N SER A 406 20.95 -10.92 2.84
CA SER A 406 21.06 -9.70 2.03
C SER A 406 22.23 -8.84 2.46
N ASP A 407 22.44 -8.63 3.76
CA ASP A 407 23.54 -7.83 4.30
C ASP A 407 24.90 -8.46 3.97
N LYS A 408 25.02 -9.80 4.12
CA LYS A 408 26.22 -10.55 3.75
C LYS A 408 26.51 -10.42 2.26
N LEU A 409 25.51 -10.65 1.41
CA LEU A 409 25.67 -10.58 -0.05
C LEU A 409 25.94 -9.15 -0.53
N MET A 410 25.32 -8.14 0.04
CA MET A 410 25.52 -6.73 -0.36
C MET A 410 26.97 -6.29 -0.20
N SER A 411 27.66 -6.75 0.84
CA SER A 411 29.07 -6.43 1.07
C SER A 411 29.99 -6.93 -0.07
N VAL A 412 29.65 -8.08 -0.65
CA VAL A 412 30.42 -8.74 -1.71
C VAL A 412 29.99 -8.29 -3.11
N THR A 413 28.68 -8.11 -3.33
CA THR A 413 28.12 -7.83 -4.65
C THR A 413 28.19 -6.37 -5.07
N LYS A 414 28.54 -5.46 -4.17
CA LYS A 414 28.62 -4.02 -4.44
C LYS A 414 29.43 -3.69 -5.70
N ASN A 415 30.53 -4.41 -5.93
CA ASN A 415 31.44 -4.19 -7.06
C ASN A 415 31.54 -5.39 -8.01
N LYS A 416 31.08 -6.58 -7.61
CA LYS A 416 31.19 -7.82 -8.40
C LYS A 416 29.92 -8.65 -8.29
N ASN A 417 29.01 -8.46 -9.21
CA ASN A 417 27.78 -9.22 -9.29
C ASN A 417 27.53 -9.73 -10.72
N ILE A 418 26.63 -10.68 -10.85
CA ILE A 418 26.36 -11.39 -12.12
C ILE A 418 25.82 -10.48 -13.23
N THR A 419 25.37 -9.26 -12.91
CA THR A 419 24.78 -8.37 -13.93
C THR A 419 25.76 -8.02 -15.05
N SER A 420 27.06 -8.09 -14.81
CA SER A 420 28.10 -7.91 -15.82
C SER A 420 28.13 -8.99 -16.89
N LEU A 421 27.54 -10.14 -16.61
CA LEU A 421 27.41 -11.26 -17.56
C LEU A 421 26.01 -11.37 -18.17
N ILE A 422 25.12 -10.38 -17.93
CA ILE A 422 23.76 -10.41 -18.47
C ILE A 422 23.70 -9.62 -19.77
N TYR A 423 23.28 -10.30 -20.82
CA TYR A 423 23.09 -9.78 -22.17
C TYR A 423 21.59 -9.72 -22.49
N LEU A 424 21.16 -8.63 -23.09
CA LEU A 424 19.80 -8.48 -23.59
C LEU A 424 19.68 -9.12 -25.00
N GLN A 425 18.46 -9.21 -25.50
CA GLN A 425 18.15 -9.78 -26.82
C GLN A 425 18.99 -9.15 -27.96
N ASN A 426 19.16 -9.89 -29.03
CA ASN A 426 19.71 -9.37 -30.27
C ASN A 426 18.80 -8.29 -30.87
N ARG A 427 19.35 -7.48 -31.75
CA ARG A 427 18.67 -6.37 -32.44
C ARG A 427 18.75 -6.57 -33.94
N PHE A 428 17.80 -5.99 -34.66
CA PHE A 428 17.87 -5.89 -36.09
C PHE A 428 18.89 -4.84 -36.50
N ASN A 429 19.69 -5.15 -37.52
CA ASN A 429 20.37 -4.18 -38.37
C ASN A 429 19.34 -3.62 -39.35
N LEU A 430 18.64 -2.56 -38.91
CA LEU A 430 17.51 -2.00 -39.67
C LEU A 430 17.94 -1.40 -41.01
N ASP A 431 19.13 -0.84 -41.09
CA ASP A 431 19.63 -0.21 -42.32
C ASP A 431 19.75 -1.25 -43.45
N LYS A 432 20.31 -2.39 -43.12
CA LYS A 432 20.43 -3.51 -44.06
C LYS A 432 19.08 -4.17 -44.35
N LEU A 433 18.30 -4.40 -43.30
CA LEU A 433 16.99 -5.06 -43.40
C LEU A 433 16.03 -4.23 -44.28
N TYR A 434 15.97 -2.92 -44.10
CA TYR A 434 15.10 -2.03 -44.89
C TYR A 434 15.61 -1.75 -46.29
N SER A 435 16.92 -1.87 -46.51
CA SER A 435 17.50 -1.81 -47.87
C SER A 435 17.03 -2.98 -48.73
N ASP A 436 17.01 -4.18 -48.15
CA ASP A 436 16.67 -5.40 -48.88
C ASP A 436 15.16 -5.68 -48.87
N TYR A 437 14.46 -5.21 -47.81
CA TYR A 437 13.01 -5.37 -47.60
C TYR A 437 12.36 -4.05 -47.21
N PRO A 438 12.15 -3.10 -48.12
CA PRO A 438 11.61 -1.77 -47.79
C PRO A 438 10.24 -1.79 -47.12
N ASP A 439 9.40 -2.80 -47.42
CA ASP A 439 8.04 -2.95 -46.88
C ASP A 439 8.04 -3.23 -45.37
N PHE A 440 9.12 -3.79 -44.81
CA PHE A 440 9.21 -4.04 -43.39
C PHE A 440 9.20 -2.78 -42.55
N LYS A 441 9.49 -1.62 -43.13
CA LYS A 441 9.40 -0.33 -42.49
C LYS A 441 7.97 0.00 -42.01
N SER A 442 6.96 -0.51 -42.72
CA SER A 442 5.55 -0.39 -42.33
C SER A 442 5.07 -1.43 -41.32
N ILE A 443 5.78 -2.57 -41.24
CA ILE A 443 5.41 -3.73 -40.36
C ILE A 443 6.06 -3.62 -38.99
N ILE A 444 7.29 -3.10 -38.95
CA ILE A 444 8.04 -2.91 -37.72
C ILE A 444 7.60 -1.59 -37.07
N SER A 445 7.17 -1.64 -35.82
CA SER A 445 6.66 -0.50 -35.05
C SER A 445 7.69 0.65 -34.97
N SER A 446 7.23 1.88 -35.10
CA SER A 446 8.06 3.10 -35.10
C SER A 446 8.11 3.82 -33.74
N ASN A 447 7.88 3.13 -32.62
CA ASN A 447 7.78 3.75 -31.28
C ASN A 447 9.10 3.74 -30.48
N GLY A 448 10.26 3.78 -31.15
CA GLY A 448 11.60 3.75 -30.54
C GLY A 448 12.05 2.34 -30.08
N LYS A 449 11.34 1.30 -30.54
CA LYS A 449 11.64 -0.11 -30.19
C LYS A 449 11.87 -0.98 -31.42
N GLU A 450 12.04 -0.35 -32.58
CA GLU A 450 12.12 -0.96 -33.92
C GLU A 450 13.21 -2.02 -34.02
N ARG A 451 14.37 -1.76 -33.41
CA ARG A 451 15.51 -2.68 -33.44
C ARG A 451 15.32 -3.95 -32.63
N ARG A 452 14.28 -4.05 -31.79
CA ARG A 452 14.07 -5.22 -30.93
C ARG A 452 13.50 -6.38 -31.71
N ILE A 453 14.14 -7.53 -31.60
CA ILE A 453 13.58 -8.78 -32.10
C ILE A 453 12.55 -9.28 -31.07
N VAL A 454 11.30 -9.33 -31.46
CA VAL A 454 10.19 -9.85 -30.68
C VAL A 454 9.71 -11.18 -31.28
N SER A 455 9.12 -12.06 -30.46
CA SER A 455 8.65 -13.36 -30.97
C SER A 455 7.60 -13.24 -32.07
N SER A 456 6.75 -12.19 -32.04
CA SER A 456 5.78 -11.91 -33.13
C SER A 456 6.44 -11.50 -34.46
N SER A 457 7.73 -11.16 -34.47
CA SER A 457 8.46 -10.90 -35.72
C SER A 457 8.61 -12.16 -36.57
N PHE A 458 8.57 -13.36 -35.96
CA PHE A 458 8.68 -14.62 -36.67
C PHE A 458 7.53 -14.92 -37.64
N GLU A 459 6.38 -14.31 -37.44
CA GLU A 459 5.20 -14.43 -38.29
C GLU A 459 5.06 -13.28 -39.27
N LYS A 460 5.58 -12.10 -38.91
CA LYS A 460 5.37 -10.86 -39.63
C LYS A 460 6.49 -10.54 -40.62
N ILE A 461 7.70 -11.04 -40.35
CA ILE A 461 8.90 -10.70 -41.12
C ILE A 461 9.34 -11.94 -41.93
N THR A 462 9.12 -11.92 -43.22
CA THR A 462 9.39 -13.06 -44.12
C THR A 462 10.87 -13.40 -44.26
N ALA A 463 11.78 -12.53 -43.78
CA ALA A 463 13.21 -12.81 -43.69
C ALA A 463 13.53 -13.89 -42.65
N PHE A 464 12.56 -14.29 -41.79
CA PHE A 464 12.71 -15.43 -40.88
C PHE A 464 12.25 -16.74 -41.56
N THR A 465 13.15 -17.71 -41.72
CA THR A 465 12.91 -18.99 -42.33
C THR A 465 12.80 -20.13 -41.31
N ALA A 466 12.23 -21.26 -41.68
CA ALA A 466 12.11 -22.43 -40.83
C ALA A 466 13.43 -23.18 -40.66
N ASN A 467 14.29 -23.14 -41.65
CA ASN A 467 15.59 -23.81 -41.73
C ASN A 467 16.65 -22.81 -42.19
N ALA A 468 17.91 -23.07 -41.90
CA ALA A 468 19.02 -22.34 -42.43
C ALA A 468 19.05 -22.45 -43.96
N GLU A 469 19.28 -21.35 -44.65
CA GLU A 469 19.49 -21.33 -46.10
C GLU A 469 21.00 -21.24 -46.43
N ASP A 470 21.78 -20.71 -45.46
CA ASP A 470 23.23 -20.63 -45.52
C ASP A 470 23.86 -21.03 -44.18
N GLU A 471 25.10 -21.50 -44.19
CA GLU A 471 25.84 -21.88 -42.98
C GLU A 471 26.06 -20.68 -42.01
N SER A 472 26.08 -19.48 -42.53
CA SER A 472 26.23 -18.25 -41.74
C SER A 472 24.93 -17.77 -41.10
N ASP A 473 23.78 -18.35 -41.43
CA ASP A 473 22.49 -17.91 -40.90
C ASP A 473 22.45 -18.07 -39.38
N VAL A 474 21.90 -17.06 -38.73
CA VAL A 474 21.74 -17.03 -37.26
C VAL A 474 20.43 -17.69 -36.84
N ARG A 475 20.53 -18.60 -35.91
CA ARG A 475 19.38 -19.24 -35.29
C ARG A 475 18.84 -18.36 -34.15
N ILE A 476 17.61 -17.89 -34.21
CA ILE A 476 16.99 -17.02 -33.20
C ILE A 476 15.95 -17.81 -32.38
N LEU A 477 16.12 -17.83 -31.06
CA LEU A 477 15.17 -18.42 -30.11
C LEU A 477 14.06 -17.40 -29.77
N GLY A 478 12.82 -17.79 -29.96
CA GLY A 478 11.63 -17.07 -29.55
C GLY A 478 10.67 -17.88 -28.69
N LEU A 479 9.62 -17.25 -28.20
CA LEU A 479 8.57 -17.87 -27.42
C LEU A 479 7.20 -17.48 -28.00
N ILE A 480 6.48 -18.44 -28.59
CA ILE A 480 5.13 -18.25 -29.13
C ILE A 480 4.18 -19.20 -28.39
N ALA A 481 3.07 -18.67 -27.87
CA ALA A 481 2.09 -19.45 -27.10
C ALA A 481 2.75 -20.32 -26.01
N ASN A 482 3.71 -19.79 -25.29
CA ASN A 482 4.53 -20.46 -24.27
C ASN A 482 5.37 -21.65 -24.79
N LYS A 483 5.52 -21.83 -26.10
CA LYS A 483 6.39 -22.83 -26.71
C LYS A 483 7.64 -22.17 -27.27
N ARG A 484 8.79 -22.78 -27.00
CA ARG A 484 10.07 -22.36 -27.57
C ARG A 484 10.11 -22.72 -29.04
N LEU A 485 10.49 -21.78 -29.88
CA LEU A 485 10.59 -21.94 -31.32
C LEU A 485 11.88 -21.29 -31.80
N TYR A 486 12.55 -21.95 -32.73
CA TYR A 486 13.69 -21.40 -33.43
C TYR A 486 13.30 -21.01 -34.86
N LYS A 487 13.81 -19.88 -35.30
CA LYS A 487 13.78 -19.41 -36.68
C LYS A 487 15.18 -18.99 -37.10
N TRP A 488 15.44 -19.06 -38.38
CA TRP A 488 16.73 -18.67 -38.96
C TRP A 488 16.59 -17.35 -39.69
N ILE A 489 17.66 -16.56 -39.73
CA ILE A 489 17.73 -15.30 -40.45
C ILE A 489 19.18 -15.04 -40.87
N GLN A 490 19.37 -14.43 -42.01
CA GLN A 490 20.70 -14.09 -42.50
C GLN A 490 21.41 -13.17 -41.48
N ARG A 491 22.68 -13.48 -41.21
CA ARG A 491 23.49 -12.77 -40.21
C ARG A 491 23.57 -11.27 -40.44
N GLN A 492 23.59 -10.81 -41.68
CA GLN A 492 23.66 -9.39 -42.04
C GLN A 492 22.51 -8.54 -41.48
N TYR A 493 21.36 -9.16 -41.15
CA TYR A 493 20.18 -8.48 -40.59
C TYR A 493 20.17 -8.41 -39.08
N ILE A 494 21.18 -8.97 -38.41
CA ILE A 494 21.26 -9.06 -36.95
C ILE A 494 22.48 -8.32 -36.44
N GLU A 495 22.28 -7.46 -35.43
CA GLU A 495 23.37 -6.86 -34.65
C GLU A 495 23.84 -7.87 -33.59
N ASP A 496 25.15 -8.02 -33.41
CA ASP A 496 25.72 -8.77 -32.30
C ASP A 496 25.46 -8.01 -31.00
N ASN A 497 24.90 -8.68 -30.03
CA ASN A 497 24.63 -8.17 -28.68
C ASN A 497 25.80 -8.39 -27.71
N GLY A 498 26.94 -8.91 -28.18
CA GLY A 498 28.15 -9.21 -27.44
C GLY A 498 28.25 -10.66 -26.97
N ASN A 499 27.24 -11.52 -27.27
CA ASN A 499 27.34 -12.96 -26.98
C ASN A 499 26.76 -13.85 -28.07
N LEU A 500 26.58 -13.33 -29.27
CA LEU A 500 25.98 -14.09 -30.37
C LEU A 500 26.81 -15.33 -30.71
N ASP A 501 28.12 -15.19 -30.80
CA ASP A 501 29.07 -16.23 -31.22
C ASP A 501 29.73 -16.97 -30.04
N SER A 502 29.09 -16.95 -28.87
CA SER A 502 29.62 -17.55 -27.65
C SER A 502 28.64 -18.59 -27.08
N TYR A 503 29.13 -19.50 -26.27
CA TYR A 503 28.30 -20.33 -25.39
C TYR A 503 27.67 -19.44 -24.30
N LYS A 504 26.41 -19.69 -23.98
CA LYS A 504 25.65 -18.89 -23.00
C LYS A 504 24.49 -19.68 -22.43
N VAL A 505 23.96 -19.21 -21.30
CA VAL A 505 22.70 -19.73 -20.74
C VAL A 505 21.58 -18.76 -21.06
N LEU A 506 20.49 -19.24 -21.65
CA LEU A 506 19.29 -18.47 -21.93
C LEU A 506 18.19 -18.79 -20.91
N LEU A 507 17.62 -17.76 -20.31
CA LEU A 507 16.53 -17.85 -19.34
C LEU A 507 15.35 -16.99 -19.83
N PRO A 508 14.09 -17.47 -19.77
CA PRO A 508 12.92 -16.62 -19.98
C PRO A 508 12.93 -15.40 -19.08
N LYS A 509 12.67 -14.24 -19.64
CA LYS A 509 12.67 -12.97 -18.92
C LYS A 509 11.50 -12.84 -17.94
N SER A 510 10.38 -13.48 -18.25
CA SER A 510 9.23 -13.54 -17.35
C SER A 510 9.08 -14.96 -16.84
N ASN A 511 8.98 -15.12 -15.51
CA ASN A 511 8.97 -16.43 -14.86
C ASN A 511 8.29 -16.39 -13.51
N GLY A 512 7.44 -17.40 -13.24
CA GLY A 512 6.82 -17.62 -11.94
C GLY A 512 5.83 -16.54 -11.52
N ARG A 513 5.62 -16.44 -10.21
CA ARG A 513 4.72 -15.46 -9.57
C ARG A 513 5.46 -14.37 -8.81
N GLY A 514 6.79 -14.47 -8.69
CA GLY A 514 7.60 -13.61 -7.85
C GLY A 514 7.73 -14.13 -6.42
N GLU A 515 7.44 -15.40 -6.19
CA GLU A 515 7.62 -16.03 -4.88
C GLU A 515 9.11 -16.24 -4.56
N LEU A 516 9.44 -16.12 -3.29
CA LEU A 516 10.79 -16.32 -2.81
C LEU A 516 11.25 -17.77 -3.08
N GLY A 517 12.40 -17.94 -3.75
CA GLY A 517 12.97 -19.26 -4.01
C GLY A 517 12.19 -20.11 -5.01
N GLU A 518 11.30 -19.52 -5.81
CA GLU A 518 10.55 -20.25 -6.84
C GLU A 518 11.46 -20.89 -7.88
N VAL A 519 10.93 -21.94 -8.53
CA VAL A 519 11.60 -22.60 -9.65
C VAL A 519 11.61 -21.68 -10.85
N LEU A 520 12.78 -21.47 -11.46
CA LEU A 520 12.90 -20.72 -12.70
C LEU A 520 12.41 -21.56 -13.89
N SER A 521 11.79 -20.93 -14.88
CA SER A 521 11.50 -21.59 -16.14
C SER A 521 12.80 -22.14 -16.73
N THR A 522 12.79 -23.40 -17.17
CA THR A 522 13.98 -24.16 -17.53
C THR A 522 15.01 -23.35 -18.32
N PRO A 523 16.16 -22.97 -17.71
CA PRO A 523 17.25 -22.35 -18.45
C PRO A 523 17.87 -23.38 -19.39
N ILE A 524 18.41 -22.93 -20.51
CA ILE A 524 19.05 -23.78 -21.51
C ILE A 524 20.42 -23.24 -21.91
N ILE A 525 21.32 -24.11 -22.28
CA ILE A 525 22.58 -23.75 -22.95
C ILE A 525 22.25 -23.43 -24.42
N ALA A 526 22.76 -22.32 -24.89
CA ALA A 526 22.74 -21.92 -26.28
C ALA A 526 24.16 -21.87 -26.85
N TYR A 527 24.32 -22.42 -28.01
CA TYR A 527 25.59 -22.56 -28.73
C TYR A 527 25.94 -21.28 -29.51
N PRO A 528 27.18 -21.14 -29.95
CA PRO A 528 27.57 -20.06 -30.87
C PRO A 528 26.60 -19.99 -32.06
N ASN A 529 26.51 -18.78 -32.65
CA ASN A 529 25.58 -18.48 -33.75
C ASN A 529 24.08 -18.62 -33.35
N THR A 530 23.76 -18.48 -32.06
CA THR A 530 22.38 -18.52 -31.57
C THR A 530 22.03 -17.19 -30.89
N GLY A 531 21.08 -16.44 -31.49
CA GLY A 531 20.47 -15.25 -30.90
C GLY A 531 19.13 -15.55 -30.21
N TYR A 532 18.51 -14.53 -29.65
CA TYR A 532 17.25 -14.67 -28.92
C TYR A 532 16.42 -13.38 -28.92
N THR A 533 15.11 -13.54 -28.82
CA THR A 533 14.13 -12.46 -28.77
C THR A 533 14.06 -11.85 -27.36
N GLN A 534 13.32 -10.73 -27.23
CA GLN A 534 13.10 -10.04 -25.95
C GLN A 534 12.44 -10.91 -24.87
N SER A 535 11.93 -12.08 -25.21
CA SER A 535 11.36 -13.03 -24.24
C SER A 535 12.42 -13.73 -23.38
N PHE A 536 13.71 -13.57 -23.72
CA PHE A 536 14.83 -14.17 -23.01
C PHE A 536 15.86 -13.14 -22.56
N ILE A 537 16.63 -13.53 -21.54
CA ILE A 537 17.91 -12.88 -21.18
C ILE A 537 19.01 -13.95 -21.30
N GLY A 538 20.20 -13.52 -21.69
CA GLY A 538 21.38 -14.37 -21.84
C GLY A 538 22.38 -14.14 -20.71
N PHE A 539 23.00 -15.21 -20.21
CA PHE A 539 24.07 -15.16 -19.22
C PHE A 539 25.35 -15.72 -19.83
N GLY A 540 26.39 -14.90 -19.78
CA GLY A 540 27.72 -15.23 -20.25
C GLY A 540 27.93 -14.99 -21.75
N ALA A 541 29.19 -14.91 -22.10
CA ALA A 541 29.75 -14.96 -23.43
C ALA A 541 31.00 -15.86 -23.34
N PHE A 542 30.76 -17.17 -23.19
CA PHE A 542 31.79 -18.13 -22.89
C PHE A 542 32.42 -18.70 -24.15
N CYS A 543 33.73 -18.99 -24.07
CA CYS A 543 34.45 -19.63 -25.16
C CYS A 543 34.28 -21.16 -25.15
N ASP A 544 33.95 -21.73 -23.97
CA ASP A 544 33.84 -23.16 -23.74
C ASP A 544 32.43 -23.54 -23.26
N GLU A 545 31.94 -24.68 -23.71
CA GLU A 545 30.64 -25.23 -23.31
C GLU A 545 30.61 -25.55 -21.81
N SER A 546 31.72 -26.04 -21.26
CA SER A 546 31.84 -26.36 -19.82
C SER A 546 31.61 -25.17 -18.91
N GLU A 547 32.02 -23.95 -19.32
CA GLU A 547 31.75 -22.72 -18.58
C GLU A 547 30.24 -22.38 -18.58
N ALA A 548 29.58 -22.62 -19.70
CA ALA A 548 28.12 -22.42 -19.80
C ALA A 548 27.35 -23.49 -18.96
N GLU A 549 27.85 -24.73 -18.88
CA GLU A 549 27.30 -25.77 -18.00
C GLU A 549 27.44 -25.38 -16.52
N ASN A 550 28.62 -24.85 -16.12
CA ASN A 550 28.88 -24.36 -14.77
C ASN A 550 27.95 -23.20 -14.42
N MET A 551 27.78 -22.23 -15.34
CA MET A 551 26.81 -21.15 -15.19
C MET A 551 25.37 -21.69 -15.05
N LEU A 552 25.00 -22.71 -15.82
CA LEU A 552 23.68 -23.33 -15.74
C LEU A 552 23.43 -23.96 -14.35
N LYS A 553 24.42 -24.68 -13.80
CA LYS A 553 24.34 -25.23 -12.43
C LYS A 553 24.20 -24.12 -11.40
N TYR A 554 24.98 -23.04 -11.55
CA TYR A 554 24.91 -21.87 -10.67
C TYR A 554 23.54 -21.22 -10.67
N ILE A 555 22.95 -20.93 -11.85
CA ILE A 555 21.60 -20.34 -11.97
C ILE A 555 20.53 -21.25 -11.34
N LYS A 556 20.67 -22.57 -11.44
CA LYS A 556 19.73 -23.55 -10.86
C LYS A 556 19.89 -23.69 -9.34
N SER A 557 21.02 -23.29 -8.75
CA SER A 557 21.29 -23.47 -7.32
C SER A 557 20.27 -22.76 -6.43
N LYS A 558 20.01 -23.32 -5.25
CA LYS A 558 19.13 -22.68 -4.24
C LYS A 558 19.71 -21.35 -3.77
N PHE A 559 21.03 -21.26 -3.64
CA PHE A 559 21.73 -20.04 -3.27
C PHE A 559 21.44 -18.88 -4.24
N VAL A 560 21.56 -19.12 -5.54
CA VAL A 560 21.26 -18.07 -6.53
C VAL A 560 19.80 -17.68 -6.52
N ARG A 561 18.89 -18.63 -6.39
CA ARG A 561 17.45 -18.35 -6.39
C ARG A 561 17.00 -17.59 -5.14
N ILE A 562 17.62 -17.80 -4.00
CA ILE A 562 17.38 -16.99 -2.81
C ILE A 562 17.97 -15.58 -2.98
N ALA A 563 19.18 -15.46 -3.52
CA ALA A 563 19.82 -14.17 -3.78
C ALA A 563 19.02 -13.34 -4.81
N LEU A 564 18.51 -13.98 -5.87
CA LEU A 564 17.57 -13.37 -6.80
C LEU A 564 16.28 -12.95 -6.11
N GLY A 565 15.75 -13.79 -5.23
CA GLY A 565 14.50 -13.58 -4.49
C GLY A 565 14.53 -12.34 -3.59
N ILE A 566 15.69 -11.85 -3.18
CA ILE A 566 15.84 -10.61 -2.40
C ILE A 566 15.20 -9.41 -3.13
N LEU A 567 15.37 -9.32 -4.45
CA LEU A 567 14.83 -8.23 -5.27
C LEU A 567 13.68 -8.63 -6.20
N LYS A 568 13.45 -9.93 -6.39
CA LYS A 568 12.42 -10.43 -7.29
C LYS A 568 11.08 -10.55 -6.58
N ILE A 569 10.15 -9.69 -6.93
CA ILE A 569 8.79 -9.62 -6.35
C ILE A 569 7.69 -9.68 -7.42
N THR A 570 8.09 -9.85 -8.67
CA THR A 570 7.19 -9.96 -9.82
C THR A 570 7.68 -11.06 -10.75
N GLN A 571 6.91 -11.38 -11.77
CA GLN A 571 7.31 -12.35 -12.79
C GLN A 571 8.56 -11.96 -13.57
N ASP A 572 8.84 -10.65 -13.72
CA ASP A 572 9.93 -10.16 -14.54
C ASP A 572 11.29 -10.28 -13.86
N ASN A 573 12.29 -10.73 -14.65
CA ASN A 573 13.68 -10.88 -14.26
C ASN A 573 14.61 -9.93 -15.04
N PRO A 574 14.43 -8.58 -14.95
CA PRO A 574 15.37 -7.67 -15.57
C PRO A 574 16.73 -7.73 -14.87
N PRO A 575 17.83 -7.27 -15.51
CA PRO A 575 19.17 -7.34 -14.94
C PRO A 575 19.29 -6.80 -13.51
N GLU A 576 18.55 -5.76 -13.16
CA GLU A 576 18.58 -5.12 -11.84
C GLU A 576 18.17 -6.05 -10.70
N ARG A 577 17.39 -7.11 -10.97
CA ARG A 577 16.98 -8.08 -9.97
C ARG A 577 18.10 -9.03 -9.54
N TRP A 578 19.13 -9.16 -10.39
CA TRP A 578 20.29 -10.04 -10.18
C TRP A 578 21.43 -9.40 -9.40
N LYS A 579 21.28 -8.17 -8.91
CA LYS A 579 22.36 -7.42 -8.23
C LYS A 579 22.89 -8.08 -6.97
N TYR A 580 22.10 -8.89 -6.29
CA TYR A 580 22.51 -9.63 -5.10
C TYR A 580 23.13 -10.99 -5.40
N VAL A 581 23.14 -11.41 -6.67
CA VAL A 581 23.79 -12.65 -7.09
C VAL A 581 25.27 -12.37 -7.34
N PRO A 582 26.19 -12.95 -6.54
CA PRO A 582 27.61 -12.73 -6.71
C PRO A 582 28.14 -13.26 -8.06
N LEU A 583 29.11 -12.59 -8.63
CA LEU A 583 29.84 -13.09 -9.78
C LEU A 583 30.79 -14.21 -9.34
N GLN A 584 30.79 -15.33 -10.08
CA GLN A 584 31.69 -16.46 -9.90
C GLN A 584 32.69 -16.54 -11.05
N ASP A 585 33.78 -17.29 -10.81
CA ASP A 585 34.62 -17.85 -11.86
C ASP A 585 34.00 -19.20 -12.31
N PHE A 586 33.74 -19.36 -13.60
CA PHE A 586 33.16 -20.56 -14.19
C PHE A 586 34.21 -21.44 -14.90
N THR A 587 35.46 -21.03 -14.89
CA THR A 587 36.59 -21.79 -15.47
C THR A 587 37.04 -22.94 -14.55
N SER A 588 37.96 -23.75 -15.05
CA SER A 588 38.60 -24.80 -14.24
C SER A 588 39.46 -24.26 -13.09
N SER A 589 39.73 -22.95 -13.04
CA SER A 589 40.52 -22.30 -11.96
C SER A 589 39.63 -21.82 -10.81
N SER A 590 38.30 -22.09 -10.87
CA SER A 590 37.33 -21.67 -9.86
C SER A 590 37.62 -22.26 -8.48
N ASP A 591 37.34 -21.49 -7.45
CA ASP A 591 37.32 -21.97 -6.05
C ASP A 591 36.04 -22.80 -5.74
N ILE A 592 35.12 -22.90 -6.67
CA ILE A 592 33.93 -23.79 -6.64
C ILE A 592 34.22 -25.00 -7.52
N ASP A 593 34.08 -26.19 -6.97
CA ASP A 593 34.13 -27.43 -7.74
C ASP A 593 32.84 -27.67 -8.52
N TRP A 594 32.81 -27.18 -9.74
CA TRP A 594 31.64 -27.29 -10.64
C TRP A 594 31.37 -28.73 -11.13
N SER A 595 32.28 -29.70 -10.91
CA SER A 595 32.02 -31.07 -11.24
C SER A 595 30.94 -31.73 -10.36
N LYS A 596 30.68 -31.14 -9.22
CA LYS A 596 29.74 -31.61 -8.20
C LYS A 596 28.27 -31.41 -8.60
N SER A 597 27.39 -32.06 -7.85
CA SER A 597 25.94 -31.87 -7.94
C SER A 597 25.55 -30.43 -7.52
N ILE A 598 24.38 -29.97 -7.94
CA ILE A 598 23.86 -28.64 -7.58
C ILE A 598 23.76 -28.49 -6.06
N ALA A 599 23.36 -29.54 -5.34
CA ALA A 599 23.27 -29.51 -3.87
C ALA A 599 24.64 -29.36 -3.20
N GLU A 600 25.69 -30.02 -3.70
CA GLU A 600 27.06 -29.86 -3.19
C GLU A 600 27.64 -28.49 -3.57
N ILE A 601 27.27 -27.94 -4.72
CA ILE A 601 27.63 -26.58 -5.13
C ILE A 601 26.96 -25.56 -4.17
N ASP A 602 25.68 -25.77 -3.80
CA ASP A 602 25.01 -24.93 -2.80
C ASP A 602 25.78 -24.90 -1.47
N GLU A 603 26.25 -26.07 -0.98
CA GLU A 603 27.03 -26.14 0.26
C GLU A 603 28.36 -25.39 0.15
N GLN A 604 29.07 -25.48 -0.97
CA GLN A 604 30.28 -24.68 -1.19
C GLN A 604 29.99 -23.19 -1.20
N LEU A 605 28.91 -22.76 -1.82
CA LEU A 605 28.47 -21.36 -1.86
C LEU A 605 28.06 -20.87 -0.45
N PHE A 606 27.35 -21.67 0.33
CA PHE A 606 27.00 -21.33 1.71
C PHE A 606 28.23 -21.07 2.57
N VAL A 607 29.25 -21.93 2.46
CA VAL A 607 30.53 -21.76 3.15
C VAL A 607 31.24 -20.49 2.66
N LYS A 608 31.36 -20.32 1.34
CA LYS A 608 32.06 -19.19 0.71
C LYS A 608 31.49 -17.84 1.18
N TYR A 609 30.18 -17.74 1.35
CA TYR A 609 29.48 -16.52 1.73
C TYR A 609 29.16 -16.43 3.22
N GLY A 610 29.67 -17.35 4.03
CA GLY A 610 29.59 -17.32 5.49
C GLY A 610 28.16 -17.40 6.01
N LEU A 611 27.28 -18.22 5.37
CA LEU A 611 25.94 -18.44 5.85
C LEU A 611 25.97 -19.30 7.12
N ASP A 612 25.20 -18.91 8.13
CA ASP A 612 25.02 -19.70 9.35
C ASP A 612 24.02 -20.84 9.16
N ASP A 613 23.83 -21.67 10.18
CA ASP A 613 23.01 -22.86 10.06
C ASP A 613 21.51 -22.55 9.95
N GLU A 614 21.04 -21.42 10.53
CA GLU A 614 19.65 -20.97 10.40
C GLU A 614 19.37 -20.54 8.96
N GLU A 615 20.24 -19.75 8.35
CA GLU A 615 20.17 -19.31 6.97
C GLU A 615 20.23 -20.48 5.98
N LYS A 616 21.17 -21.43 6.20
CA LYS A 616 21.26 -22.65 5.38
C LYS A 616 19.98 -23.48 5.46
N ASN A 617 19.46 -23.70 6.68
CA ASN A 617 18.22 -24.44 6.86
C ASN A 617 17.03 -23.72 6.22
N PHE A 618 16.96 -22.40 6.35
CA PHE A 618 15.94 -21.59 5.67
C PHE A 618 16.00 -21.78 4.16
N ILE A 619 17.18 -21.69 3.53
CA ILE A 619 17.34 -21.89 2.09
C ILE A 619 16.93 -23.30 1.68
N ARG A 620 17.43 -24.32 2.39
CA ARG A 620 17.11 -25.74 2.09
C ARG A 620 15.62 -26.02 2.13
N THR A 621 14.88 -25.42 3.07
CA THR A 621 13.45 -25.67 3.31
C THR A 621 12.53 -24.80 2.45
N LYS A 622 12.88 -23.54 2.22
CA LYS A 622 12.03 -22.58 1.50
C LYS A 622 12.22 -22.61 -0.01
N VAL A 623 13.43 -22.95 -0.49
CA VAL A 623 13.73 -22.98 -1.92
C VAL A 623 13.45 -24.37 -2.48
N LYS A 624 12.52 -24.46 -3.44
CA LYS A 624 12.15 -25.71 -4.09
C LYS A 624 13.33 -26.31 -4.86
N GLU A 625 13.38 -27.65 -4.98
CA GLU A 625 14.35 -28.32 -5.84
C GLU A 625 14.17 -27.90 -7.30
N MET A 626 15.29 -27.80 -8.03
CA MET A 626 15.32 -27.55 -9.47
C MET A 626 16.35 -28.49 -10.11
N LEU A 627 15.84 -29.51 -10.81
CA LEU A 627 16.63 -30.54 -11.47
C LEU A 627 17.22 -30.05 -12.80
#